data_7b449b8a9dbb2621523d809f68042dcb
#
_entry.id   7b449b8a9dbb2621523d809f68042dcb
#
_cell.length_a   1.000
_cell.length_b   1.000
_cell.length_c   1.000
_cell.angle_alpha   90.00
_cell.angle_beta   90.00
_cell.angle_gamma   90.00
#
_symmetry.space_group_name_H-M   'P 1'
#
loop_
_entity.id
_entity.type
_entity.pdbx_description
1 polymer ?
#
loop_
_entity_poly.entity_id
_entity_poly.type
_entity_poly.pdbx_seq_one_letter_code
_entity_poly.pdbx_strand_id
1 'polypeptide(L)'
;MKSIIQKDYDSCFLCGTHYWLEEHHVFGAANRKKSERYGLKVKLCHFCHNEPPNGVHFNQERMWKLKQIGQKAFEEKYPDKDFLKEFGRNYL
;
A
#
# COMPACT_ATOMS: atom_id res chain seq x y z
N MET A 1 -3.01 -3.75 -12.95
CA MET A 1 -3.86 -4.48 -11.98
C MET A 1 -4.62 -3.50 -11.11
N LYS A 2 -5.88 -3.75 -10.85
CA LYS A 2 -6.65 -2.93 -9.92
C LYS A 2 -6.18 -3.18 -8.49
N SER A 3 -6.36 -2.18 -7.61
CA SER A 3 -6.06 -2.36 -6.21
C SER A 3 -6.95 -3.45 -5.59
N ILE A 4 -6.35 -4.35 -4.83
CA ILE A 4 -7.10 -5.34 -4.05
C ILE A 4 -7.32 -4.84 -2.61
N ILE A 5 -6.77 -3.67 -2.28
CA ILE A 5 -6.86 -3.08 -0.94
C ILE A 5 -7.98 -2.05 -0.89
N GLN A 6 -8.02 -1.17 -1.88
CA GLN A 6 -8.91 -0.01 -1.91
C GLN A 6 -9.91 -0.12 -3.05
N LYS A 7 -11.22 -0.08 -2.74
CA LYS A 7 -12.27 -0.15 -3.75
C LYS A 7 -12.50 1.19 -4.43
N ASP A 8 -12.63 2.26 -3.65
CA ASP A 8 -12.79 3.61 -4.16
C ASP A 8 -11.41 4.22 -4.41
N TYR A 9 -10.95 4.10 -5.65
CA TYR A 9 -9.62 4.56 -6.03
C TYR A 9 -9.57 6.05 -6.36
N ASP A 10 -10.69 6.78 -6.14
CA ASP A 10 -10.79 8.22 -6.36
C ASP A 10 -10.71 9.02 -5.07
N SER A 11 -10.29 8.38 -3.97
CA SER A 11 -10.15 9.04 -2.67
C SER A 11 -8.86 8.60 -1.99
N CYS A 12 -8.38 9.44 -1.07
CA CYS A 12 -7.24 9.08 -0.24
C CYS A 12 -7.62 7.96 0.71
N PHE A 13 -6.84 6.89 0.72
CA PHE A 13 -7.10 5.73 1.56
C PHE A 13 -7.04 6.06 3.05
N LEU A 14 -6.25 7.07 3.43
CA LEU A 14 -6.07 7.42 4.84
C LEU A 14 -6.98 8.52 5.33
N CYS A 15 -7.21 9.58 4.54
CA CYS A 15 -8.01 10.72 5.00
C CYS A 15 -9.31 10.94 4.21
N GLY A 16 -9.50 10.25 3.10
CA GLY A 16 -10.73 10.29 2.33
C GLY A 16 -10.90 11.47 1.37
N THR A 17 -9.94 12.39 1.31
CA THR A 17 -10.03 13.50 0.36
C THR A 17 -9.98 13.02 -1.08
N HIS A 18 -10.62 13.78 -1.99
CA HIS A 18 -10.59 13.50 -3.43
C HIS A 18 -9.56 14.34 -4.17
N TYR A 19 -8.76 15.14 -3.46
CA TYR A 19 -7.83 16.09 -4.06
C TYR A 19 -6.38 15.65 -3.93
N TRP A 20 -5.57 15.98 -4.94
CA TRP A 20 -4.12 15.74 -4.95
C TRP A 20 -3.75 14.29 -4.69
N LEU A 21 -4.45 13.38 -5.35
CA LEU A 21 -4.24 11.95 -5.17
C LEU A 21 -3.00 11.47 -5.93
N GLU A 22 -2.21 10.64 -5.26
CA GLU A 22 -1.02 10.02 -5.81
C GLU A 22 -1.11 8.51 -5.60
N GLU A 23 -0.61 7.75 -6.57
CA GLU A 23 -0.61 6.29 -6.44
C GLU A 23 0.57 5.86 -5.57
N HIS A 24 0.29 5.07 -4.53
CA HIS A 24 1.29 4.55 -3.62
C HIS A 24 1.34 3.04 -3.74
N HIS A 25 2.50 2.52 -4.15
CA HIS A 25 2.75 1.07 -4.13
C HIS A 25 3.18 0.70 -2.71
N VAL A 26 2.41 -0.17 -2.06
CA VAL A 26 2.60 -0.50 -0.64
C VAL A 26 3.97 -1.09 -0.38
N PHE A 27 4.45 -1.95 -1.28
CA PHE A 27 5.80 -2.50 -1.21
C PHE A 27 6.62 -1.90 -2.34
N GLY A 28 7.54 -1.01 -1.96
CA GLY A 28 8.30 -0.22 -2.93
C GLY A 28 9.65 -0.81 -3.29
N ALA A 29 10.52 0.03 -3.85
CA ALA A 29 11.87 -0.33 -4.26
C ALA A 29 11.88 -1.60 -5.12
N ALA A 30 12.62 -2.63 -4.73
CA ALA A 30 12.73 -3.88 -5.48
C ALA A 30 11.39 -4.60 -5.64
N ASN A 31 10.43 -4.33 -4.77
CA ASN A 31 9.12 -5.00 -4.78
C ASN A 31 8.01 -4.20 -5.48
N ARG A 32 8.34 -3.04 -6.06
CA ARG A 32 7.34 -2.18 -6.68
C ARG A 32 6.59 -2.87 -7.80
N LYS A 33 7.28 -3.60 -8.65
CA LYS A 33 6.66 -4.35 -9.76
C LYS A 33 5.72 -5.43 -9.24
N LYS A 34 6.08 -6.08 -8.14
CA LYS A 34 5.23 -7.09 -7.51
C LYS A 34 3.99 -6.46 -6.88
N SER A 35 4.14 -5.29 -6.24
CA SER A 35 3.01 -4.53 -5.73
C SER A 35 2.02 -4.23 -6.85
N GLU A 36 2.51 -3.76 -7.99
CA GLU A 36 1.66 -3.49 -9.15
C GLU A 36 0.99 -4.77 -9.66
N ARG A 37 1.76 -5.83 -9.78
CA ARG A 37 1.26 -7.12 -10.30
C ARG A 37 0.11 -7.67 -9.45
N TYR A 38 0.22 -7.55 -8.14
CA TYR A 38 -0.75 -8.14 -7.22
C TYR A 38 -1.79 -7.15 -6.71
N GLY A 39 -1.79 -5.92 -7.23
CA GLY A 39 -2.76 -4.92 -6.82
C GLY A 39 -2.55 -4.38 -5.41
N LEU A 40 -1.33 -4.41 -4.91
CA LEU A 40 -0.98 -3.93 -3.57
C LEU A 40 -0.61 -2.46 -3.64
N LYS A 41 -1.61 -1.64 -3.91
CA LYS A 41 -1.45 -0.20 -4.08
C LYS A 41 -2.70 0.53 -3.61
N VAL A 42 -2.52 1.76 -3.17
CA VAL A 42 -3.60 2.63 -2.73
C VAL A 42 -3.38 4.04 -3.26
N LYS A 43 -4.45 4.84 -3.29
CA LYS A 43 -4.33 6.28 -3.54
C LYS A 43 -4.14 6.97 -2.20
N LEU A 44 -3.18 7.87 -2.16
CA LEU A 44 -2.94 8.75 -1.01
C LEU A 44 -2.87 10.18 -1.53
N CYS A 45 -3.47 11.13 -0.78
CA CYS A 45 -3.27 12.52 -1.12
C CYS A 45 -1.82 12.89 -0.83
N HIS A 46 -1.37 14.00 -1.42
CA HIS A 46 0.01 14.44 -1.25
C HIS A 46 0.42 14.54 0.23
N PHE A 47 -0.47 15.04 1.08
CA PHE A 47 -0.18 15.21 2.50
C PHE A 47 0.00 13.89 3.24
N CYS A 48 -0.85 12.90 2.92
CA CYS A 48 -0.73 11.56 3.54
C CYS A 48 0.40 10.74 2.94
N HIS A 49 0.88 11.11 1.75
CA HIS A 49 1.92 10.37 1.04
C HIS A 49 3.31 10.95 1.30
N ASN A 50 3.50 12.25 1.05
CA ASN A 50 4.82 12.87 0.97
C ASN A 50 5.08 14.08 1.87
N GLU A 51 4.15 14.46 2.75
CA GLU A 51 4.34 15.62 3.61
C GLU A 51 4.65 15.19 5.05
N PRO A 52 5.78 15.66 5.63
CA PRO A 52 6.03 15.41 7.04
C PRO A 52 5.06 16.23 7.89
N PRO A 53 4.74 15.79 9.13
CA PRO A 53 5.22 14.56 9.75
C PRO A 53 4.34 13.33 9.46
N ASN A 54 3.18 13.48 8.81
CA ASN A 54 2.18 12.44 8.71
C ASN A 54 2.20 11.66 7.41
N GLY A 55 2.90 12.14 6.39
CA GLY A 55 3.04 11.40 5.14
C GLY A 55 3.74 10.07 5.37
N VAL A 56 3.28 9.00 4.70
CA VAL A 56 3.78 7.65 4.97
C VAL A 56 5.28 7.52 4.74
N HIS A 57 5.85 8.32 3.82
CA HIS A 57 7.29 8.28 3.57
C HIS A 57 8.10 8.96 4.68
N PHE A 58 7.44 9.66 5.60
CA PHE A 58 8.06 10.34 6.73
C PHE A 58 7.55 9.83 8.07
N ASN A 59 6.74 8.76 8.07
CA ASN A 59 6.12 8.23 9.27
C ASN A 59 6.15 6.70 9.21
N GLN A 60 7.11 6.12 9.93
CA GLN A 60 7.33 4.66 9.92
C GLN A 60 6.13 3.88 10.42
N GLU A 61 5.43 4.40 11.43
CA GLU A 61 4.26 3.72 11.98
C GLU A 61 3.14 3.60 10.94
N ARG A 62 2.87 4.69 10.22
CA ARG A 62 1.86 4.68 9.16
C ARG A 62 2.27 3.78 7.98
N MET A 63 3.53 3.86 7.61
CA MET A 63 4.07 2.99 6.55
C MET A 63 3.94 1.52 6.94
N TRP A 64 4.29 1.19 8.18
CA TRP A 64 4.19 -0.19 8.68
C TRP A 64 2.76 -0.70 8.66
N LYS A 65 1.80 0.12 9.11
CA LYS A 65 0.39 -0.25 9.10
C LYS A 65 -0.11 -0.54 7.69
N LEU A 66 0.28 0.28 6.71
CA LEU A 66 -0.09 0.02 5.32
C LEU A 66 0.48 -1.30 4.82
N LYS A 67 1.71 -1.61 5.19
CA LYS A 67 2.34 -2.87 4.81
C LYS A 67 1.64 -4.06 5.44
N GLN A 68 1.19 -3.94 6.68
CA GLN A 68 0.39 -4.99 7.32
C GLN A 68 -0.95 -5.18 6.61
N ILE A 69 -1.63 -4.10 6.25
CA ILE A 69 -2.87 -4.16 5.49
C ILE A 69 -2.63 -4.83 4.13
N GLY A 70 -1.54 -4.46 3.47
CA GLY A 70 -1.17 -5.04 2.19
C GLY A 70 -0.90 -6.54 2.27
N GLN A 71 -0.15 -6.95 3.29
CA GLN A 71 0.14 -8.38 3.49
C GLN A 71 -1.14 -9.18 3.75
N LYS A 72 -2.02 -8.68 4.60
CA LYS A 72 -3.31 -9.35 4.87
C LYS A 72 -4.13 -9.48 3.59
N ALA A 73 -4.22 -8.41 2.80
CA ALA A 73 -4.97 -8.45 1.55
C ALA A 73 -4.38 -9.48 0.58
N PHE A 74 -3.05 -9.54 0.50
CA PHE A 74 -2.36 -10.51 -0.35
C PHE A 74 -2.69 -11.95 0.09
N GLU A 75 -2.58 -12.23 1.39
CA GLU A 75 -2.81 -13.58 1.91
C GLU A 75 -4.25 -14.03 1.72
N GLU A 76 -5.22 -13.11 1.81
CA GLU A 76 -6.62 -13.42 1.54
C GLU A 76 -6.89 -13.68 0.06
N LYS A 77 -6.30 -12.87 -0.81
CA LYS A 77 -6.54 -12.96 -2.26
C LYS A 77 -5.79 -14.11 -2.90
N TYR A 78 -4.60 -14.42 -2.41
CA TYR A 78 -3.71 -15.41 -2.99
C TYR A 78 -3.30 -16.46 -1.95
N PRO A 79 -4.24 -17.27 -1.45
CA PRO A 79 -3.94 -18.25 -0.38
C PRO A 79 -2.92 -19.31 -0.78
N ASP A 80 -2.72 -19.51 -2.08
CA ASP A 80 -1.75 -20.48 -2.60
C ASP A 80 -0.33 -19.94 -2.66
N LYS A 81 -0.14 -18.64 -2.40
CA LYS A 81 1.17 -17.99 -2.50
C LYS A 81 1.73 -17.70 -1.13
N ASP A 82 3.04 -17.71 -1.04
CA ASP A 82 3.76 -17.42 0.20
C ASP A 82 4.24 -15.96 0.15
N PHE A 83 3.67 -15.11 1.00
CA PHE A 83 4.04 -13.69 1.04
C PHE A 83 5.52 -13.50 1.32
N LEU A 84 6.08 -14.27 2.25
CA LEU A 84 7.51 -14.15 2.59
C LEU A 84 8.40 -14.46 1.39
N LYS A 85 8.06 -15.48 0.61
CA LYS A 85 8.79 -15.82 -0.61
C LYS A 85 8.70 -14.71 -1.65
N GLU A 86 7.48 -14.15 -1.82
CA GLU A 86 7.26 -13.12 -2.85
C GLU A 86 7.92 -11.80 -2.50
N PHE A 87 7.85 -11.37 -1.23
CA PHE A 87 8.26 -10.03 -0.82
C PHE A 87 9.49 -10.00 0.08
N GLY A 88 9.94 -11.15 0.57
CA GLY A 88 11.19 -11.25 1.31
C GLY A 88 11.13 -10.85 2.77
N ARG A 89 9.97 -10.48 3.29
CA ARG A 89 9.82 -10.01 4.67
C ARG A 89 8.40 -10.22 5.16
N ASN A 90 8.26 -10.49 6.46
CA ASN A 90 6.97 -10.61 7.12
C ASN A 90 6.70 -9.35 7.96
N TYR A 91 5.51 -8.76 7.80
CA TYR A 91 5.10 -7.54 8.52
C TYR A 91 4.05 -7.80 9.60
N LEU A 92 3.53 -9.00 9.68
CA LEU A 92 2.49 -9.37 10.66
C LEU A 92 3.06 -10.00 11.92
#